data_7db34ce1f130e40ff3546e37cd9a132f
#
_entry.id   7db34ce1f130e40ff3546e37cd9a132f
#
_cell.length_a   1.000
_cell.length_b   1.000
_cell.length_c   1.000
_cell.angle_alpha   90.00
_cell.angle_beta   90.00
_cell.angle_gamma   90.00
#
_symmetry.space_group_name_H-M   'P 1'
#
loop_
_entity.id
_entity.type
_entity.pdbx_description
1 polymer ?
#
loop_
_entity_poly.entity_id
_entity_poly.type
_entity_poly.pdbx_seq_one_letter_code
_entity_poly.pdbx_strand_id
1 'polypeptide(L)'
;MKRYASIRLVAAAALLIASGGCKDDNPGTGLNGPAVLAIQNAGAEPLQISLLEPKTQTIDIRAVARSVSAENLTVTFKVDRTLVDAYNKAHDTSYELVPAEAYEFSKKEVILPRYNEVSSTAQVTLNSEKMPDGEQYLLPITIEQIKGDDAAQTSDEGNVYYILFNKRVLPPAQLLDREGWKVVHCTSEYTPGEGNPKTGWAKDVLDGNPASYWTYNFKASVGPVVYVPLYFVFDMGKEVTVRGVRITARTY
;
A
#
# COMPACT_ATOMS: atom_id res chain seq x y z
N MET A 1 -23.03 32.31 3.41
CA MET A 1 -21.63 32.51 3.04
C MET A 1 -20.74 31.65 3.92
N LYS A 2 -20.30 30.48 3.46
CA LYS A 2 -19.37 29.61 4.17
C LYS A 2 -17.98 29.77 3.54
N ARG A 3 -17.02 30.22 4.34
CA ARG A 3 -15.64 30.41 3.90
C ARG A 3 -14.90 29.08 3.99
N TYR A 4 -14.38 28.60 2.88
CA TYR A 4 -13.48 27.45 2.84
C TYR A 4 -12.06 27.95 3.09
N ALA A 5 -11.43 27.41 4.13
CA ALA A 5 -10.01 27.64 4.41
C ALA A 5 -9.16 26.68 3.57
N SER A 6 -8.37 27.22 2.66
CA SER A 6 -7.42 26.45 1.87
C SER A 6 -6.14 26.29 2.68
N ILE A 7 -5.82 25.08 3.10
CA ILE A 7 -4.52 24.74 3.70
C ILE A 7 -3.54 24.54 2.55
N ARG A 8 -2.60 25.47 2.41
CA ARG A 8 -1.44 25.31 1.51
C ARG A 8 -0.33 24.63 2.30
N LEU A 9 -0.04 23.37 1.97
CA LEU A 9 1.14 22.66 2.45
C LEU A 9 2.35 23.17 1.67
N VAL A 10 3.22 23.95 2.31
CA VAL A 10 4.51 24.34 1.75
C VAL A 10 5.55 23.34 2.26
N ALA A 11 5.93 22.40 1.41
CA ALA A 11 7.07 21.53 1.66
C ALA A 11 8.36 22.31 1.32
N ALA A 12 9.08 22.77 2.33
CA ALA A 12 10.41 23.34 2.18
C ALA A 12 11.44 22.19 2.23
N ALA A 13 11.93 21.76 1.07
CA ALA A 13 13.09 20.88 0.98
C ALA A 13 14.35 21.73 1.17
N ALA A 14 14.97 21.64 2.34
CA ALA A 14 16.28 22.20 2.57
C ALA A 14 17.35 21.23 2.06
N LEU A 15 17.94 21.53 0.90
CA LEU A 15 19.07 20.84 0.34
C LEU A 15 20.35 21.40 1.00
N LEU A 16 20.88 20.69 2.01
CA LEU A 16 22.19 20.99 2.58
C LEU A 16 23.27 20.28 1.75
N ILE A 17 23.89 21.02 0.85
CA ILE A 17 25.12 20.58 0.17
C ILE A 17 26.27 20.90 1.11
N ALA A 18 26.75 19.86 1.83
CA ALA A 18 28.01 19.92 2.53
C ALA A 18 29.13 19.56 1.55
N SER A 19 29.84 20.56 1.06
CA SER A 19 31.11 20.39 0.36
C SER A 19 32.20 20.01 1.37
N GLY A 20 32.38 18.74 1.61
CA GLY A 20 33.51 18.17 2.33
C GLY A 20 34.57 17.71 1.34
N GLY A 21 35.76 18.29 1.47
CA GLY A 21 36.88 18.04 0.57
C GLY A 21 37.35 16.57 0.58
N CYS A 22 37.72 16.11 -0.60
CA CYS A 22 38.42 14.84 -0.78
C CYS A 22 39.72 14.82 0.05
N LYS A 23 39.74 13.99 1.08
CA LYS A 23 40.96 13.43 1.61
C LYS A 23 41.08 12.02 1.02
N ASP A 24 42.24 11.69 0.53
CA ASP A 24 42.60 10.34 0.10
C ASP A 24 42.43 9.37 1.27
N ASP A 25 41.26 8.80 1.39
CA ASP A 25 40.99 7.75 2.37
C ASP A 25 41.22 6.40 1.71
N ASN A 26 42.28 5.79 2.16
CA ASN A 26 42.62 4.39 1.99
C ASN A 26 41.33 3.54 2.22
N PRO A 27 40.88 2.70 1.28
CA PRO A 27 39.61 1.97 1.40
C PRO A 27 39.63 0.84 2.46
N GLY A 28 40.43 0.98 3.50
CA GLY A 28 40.63 -0.03 4.53
C GLY A 28 40.13 0.30 5.94
N THR A 29 39.53 1.46 6.22
CA THR A 29 39.31 1.88 7.61
C THR A 29 37.88 2.28 8.02
N GLY A 30 36.88 2.02 7.19
CA GLY A 30 35.46 2.28 7.53
C GLY A 30 34.73 1.14 8.26
N LEU A 31 35.41 0.02 8.59
CA LEU A 31 34.78 -1.22 9.09
C LEU A 31 35.11 -1.52 10.56
N ASN A 32 35.45 -0.54 11.37
CA ASN A 32 35.94 -0.75 12.74
C ASN A 32 34.88 -0.72 13.84
N GLY A 33 33.59 -0.80 13.50
CA GLY A 33 32.50 -0.89 14.45
C GLY A 33 31.69 -2.17 14.28
N PRO A 34 30.91 -2.57 15.30
CA PRO A 34 30.00 -3.70 15.18
C PRO A 34 28.98 -3.45 14.08
N ALA A 35 28.54 -4.51 13.42
CA ALA A 35 27.42 -4.41 12.50
C ALA A 35 26.15 -3.97 13.25
N VAL A 36 25.46 -2.98 12.69
CA VAL A 36 24.21 -2.47 13.26
C VAL A 36 23.08 -2.73 12.27
N LEU A 37 22.09 -3.54 12.67
CA LEU A 37 21.02 -4.00 11.80
C LEU A 37 19.69 -3.40 12.18
N ALA A 38 18.89 -3.08 11.16
CA ALA A 38 17.49 -2.68 11.25
C ALA A 38 16.63 -3.55 10.31
N ILE A 39 15.33 -3.41 10.38
CA ILE A 39 14.41 -4.01 9.41
C ILE A 39 14.12 -2.99 8.30
N GLN A 40 14.18 -3.43 7.05
CA GLN A 40 13.90 -2.59 5.90
C GLN A 40 12.49 -2.00 6.01
N ASN A 41 12.37 -0.71 5.73
CA ASN A 41 11.11 0.05 5.82
C ASN A 41 10.51 0.14 7.24
N ALA A 42 11.17 -0.35 8.28
CA ALA A 42 10.77 -0.06 9.64
C ALA A 42 11.00 1.42 9.94
N GLY A 43 9.98 2.08 10.42
CA GLY A 43 9.97 3.53 10.67
C GLY A 43 8.92 3.93 11.69
N ALA A 44 8.65 5.24 11.78
CA ALA A 44 7.66 5.79 12.72
C ALA A 44 6.22 5.36 12.38
N GLU A 45 5.92 5.21 11.09
CA GLU A 45 4.59 4.84 10.62
C GLU A 45 4.51 3.35 10.27
N PRO A 46 3.47 2.62 10.74
CA PRO A 46 3.27 1.23 10.38
C PRO A 46 2.88 1.08 8.92
N LEU A 47 3.26 -0.05 8.30
CA LEU A 47 2.70 -0.45 7.01
C LEU A 47 1.20 -0.71 7.17
N GLN A 48 0.36 0.04 6.46
CA GLN A 48 -1.09 -0.13 6.53
C GLN A 48 -1.61 -0.99 5.41
N ILE A 49 -2.39 -2.02 5.76
CA ILE A 49 -2.99 -2.96 4.81
C ILE A 49 -4.49 -3.04 5.07
N SER A 50 -5.29 -2.69 4.07
CA SER A 50 -6.74 -2.83 4.13
C SER A 50 -7.18 -4.16 3.52
N LEU A 51 -7.90 -4.95 4.30
CA LEU A 51 -8.41 -6.26 3.92
C LEU A 51 -9.93 -6.15 3.71
N LEU A 52 -10.34 -5.85 2.48
CA LEU A 52 -11.75 -5.68 2.10
C LEU A 52 -12.38 -6.98 1.57
N GLU A 53 -11.55 -7.95 1.25
CA GLU A 53 -11.94 -9.26 0.73
C GLU A 53 -11.12 -10.35 1.42
N PRO A 54 -11.69 -11.57 1.61
CA PRO A 54 -10.90 -12.72 2.05
C PRO A 54 -9.78 -13.00 1.06
N LYS A 55 -8.54 -12.96 1.53
CA LYS A 55 -7.37 -13.24 0.69
C LYS A 55 -6.15 -13.64 1.50
N THR A 56 -5.23 -14.31 0.83
CA THR A 56 -3.87 -14.50 1.29
C THR A 56 -2.98 -13.37 0.75
N GLN A 57 -2.15 -12.81 1.61
CA GLN A 57 -1.20 -11.76 1.25
C GLN A 57 0.18 -12.09 1.78
N THR A 58 1.21 -11.95 0.96
CA THR A 58 2.61 -12.14 1.35
C THR A 58 3.30 -10.80 1.48
N ILE A 59 4.08 -10.66 2.55
CA ILE A 59 4.85 -9.47 2.90
C ILE A 59 6.32 -9.87 2.99
N ASP A 60 7.16 -9.19 2.23
CA ASP A 60 8.59 -9.38 2.23
C ASP A 60 9.26 -8.61 3.38
N ILE A 61 10.11 -9.30 4.13
CA ILE A 61 10.88 -8.75 5.26
C ILE A 61 12.36 -8.93 4.98
N ARG A 62 13.15 -7.88 5.18
CA ARG A 62 14.60 -7.91 5.02
C ARG A 62 15.30 -7.19 6.17
N ALA A 63 16.46 -7.68 6.55
CA ALA A 63 17.38 -6.91 7.38
C ALA A 63 18.18 -5.95 6.51
N VAL A 64 18.46 -4.76 7.04
CA VAL A 64 19.34 -3.76 6.43
C VAL A 64 20.44 -3.39 7.40
N ALA A 65 21.67 -3.27 6.91
CA ALA A 65 22.79 -2.83 7.69
C ALA A 65 22.86 -1.30 7.72
N ARG A 66 22.89 -0.72 8.92
CA ARG A 66 23.27 0.67 9.16
C ARG A 66 24.78 0.81 9.21
N SER A 67 25.45 -0.27 9.66
CA SER A 67 26.90 -0.47 9.59
C SER A 67 27.12 -1.91 9.11
N VAL A 68 27.88 -2.08 8.03
CA VAL A 68 28.08 -3.39 7.40
C VAL A 68 29.04 -4.27 8.21
N SER A 69 28.86 -5.59 8.10
CA SER A 69 29.78 -6.58 8.70
C SER A 69 30.82 -7.05 7.69
N ALA A 70 31.98 -7.38 8.20
CA ALA A 70 33.04 -8.12 7.46
C ALA A 70 32.71 -9.63 7.36
N GLU A 71 31.73 -10.12 8.14
CA GLU A 71 31.30 -11.50 8.20
C GLU A 71 29.91 -11.68 7.57
N ASN A 72 29.60 -12.90 7.14
CA ASN A 72 28.22 -13.24 6.77
C ASN A 72 27.37 -13.36 8.02
N LEU A 73 26.26 -12.62 8.07
CA LEU A 73 25.34 -12.67 9.18
C LEU A 73 24.11 -13.49 8.84
N THR A 74 23.70 -14.29 9.80
CA THR A 74 22.38 -14.95 9.77
C THR A 74 21.45 -14.21 10.71
N VAL A 75 20.34 -13.68 10.18
CA VAL A 75 19.38 -12.88 10.92
C VAL A 75 18.07 -13.64 11.00
N THR A 76 17.56 -13.84 12.21
CA THR A 76 16.26 -14.50 12.46
C THR A 76 15.24 -13.48 12.91
N PHE A 77 14.06 -13.49 12.31
CA PHE A 77 12.93 -12.64 12.70
C PHE A 77 11.92 -13.38 13.57
N LYS A 78 11.20 -12.63 14.40
CA LYS A 78 10.02 -13.10 15.14
C LYS A 78 8.89 -12.08 15.15
N VAL A 79 7.69 -12.55 15.47
CA VAL A 79 6.59 -11.69 15.93
C VAL A 79 6.71 -11.50 17.44
N ASP A 80 6.82 -10.26 17.88
CA ASP A 80 6.90 -9.93 19.30
C ASP A 80 5.56 -9.41 19.82
N ARG A 81 4.81 -10.30 20.46
CA ARG A 81 3.48 -10.03 20.98
C ARG A 81 3.45 -8.94 22.05
N THR A 82 4.53 -8.79 22.82
CA THR A 82 4.61 -7.83 23.92
C THR A 82 4.60 -6.38 23.46
N LEU A 83 4.88 -6.15 22.18
CA LEU A 83 4.94 -4.81 21.61
C LEU A 83 3.57 -4.25 21.23
N VAL A 84 2.50 -5.07 21.18
CA VAL A 84 1.14 -4.59 20.85
C VAL A 84 0.63 -3.65 21.93
N ASP A 85 0.73 -4.05 23.20
CA ASP A 85 0.27 -3.23 24.32
C ASP A 85 1.09 -1.93 24.46
N ALA A 86 2.40 -2.04 24.25
CA ALA A 86 3.29 -0.88 24.28
C ALA A 86 2.94 0.11 23.17
N TYR A 87 2.69 -0.40 21.95
CA TYR A 87 2.26 0.42 20.82
C TYR A 87 0.92 1.09 21.09
N ASN A 88 -0.08 0.32 21.53
CA ASN A 88 -1.41 0.85 21.83
C ASN A 88 -1.36 1.97 22.87
N LYS A 89 -0.57 1.78 23.93
CA LYS A 89 -0.38 2.80 24.96
C LYS A 89 0.30 4.06 24.44
N ALA A 90 1.29 3.91 23.56
CA ALA A 90 2.06 5.04 23.01
C ALA A 90 1.24 5.88 22.03
N HIS A 91 0.29 5.24 21.30
CA HIS A 91 -0.48 5.87 20.22
C HIS A 91 -1.96 6.08 20.55
N ASP A 92 -2.38 5.78 21.79
CA ASP A 92 -3.80 5.84 22.22
C ASP A 92 -4.74 5.05 21.28
N THR A 93 -4.35 3.80 21.01
CA THR A 93 -5.06 2.88 20.12
C THR A 93 -5.46 1.60 20.85
N SER A 94 -6.24 0.73 20.17
CA SER A 94 -6.72 -0.54 20.71
C SER A 94 -6.59 -1.67 19.69
N TYR A 95 -5.44 -1.77 19.04
CA TYR A 95 -5.21 -2.83 18.06
C TYR A 95 -5.10 -4.19 18.72
N GLU A 96 -5.69 -5.20 18.09
CA GLU A 96 -5.55 -6.59 18.46
C GLU A 96 -4.27 -7.18 17.84
N LEU A 97 -3.67 -8.17 18.49
CA LEU A 97 -2.61 -8.94 17.84
C LEU A 97 -3.21 -9.80 16.73
N VAL A 98 -2.56 -9.87 15.57
CA VAL A 98 -2.93 -10.82 14.52
C VAL A 98 -2.96 -12.25 15.10
N PRO A 99 -4.07 -13.01 14.98
CA PRO A 99 -4.15 -14.39 15.46
C PRO A 99 -3.01 -15.27 14.93
N ALA A 100 -2.47 -16.15 15.77
CA ALA A 100 -1.31 -16.96 15.40
C ALA A 100 -1.56 -17.88 14.20
N GLU A 101 -2.79 -18.32 14.03
CA GLU A 101 -3.26 -19.14 12.90
C GLU A 101 -3.46 -18.33 11.61
N ALA A 102 -3.50 -17.01 11.71
CA ALA A 102 -3.74 -16.12 10.56
C ALA A 102 -2.45 -15.68 9.85
N TYR A 103 -1.28 -15.99 10.40
CA TYR A 103 -0.01 -15.69 9.72
C TYR A 103 0.97 -16.87 9.80
N GLU A 104 1.85 -16.90 8.82
CA GLU A 104 2.93 -17.89 8.75
C GLU A 104 4.21 -17.23 8.26
N PHE A 105 5.33 -17.49 8.94
CA PHE A 105 6.66 -17.23 8.40
C PHE A 105 7.09 -18.43 7.56
N SER A 106 7.06 -18.30 6.25
CA SER A 106 7.56 -19.34 5.34
C SER A 106 9.07 -19.51 5.46
N LYS A 107 9.78 -18.43 5.80
CA LYS A 107 11.22 -18.40 6.03
C LYS A 107 11.52 -17.30 7.04
N LYS A 108 11.89 -17.68 8.26
CA LYS A 108 12.23 -16.73 9.34
C LYS A 108 13.66 -16.24 9.29
N GLU A 109 14.54 -17.04 8.73
CA GLU A 109 15.98 -16.83 8.73
C GLU A 109 16.45 -16.34 7.38
N VAL A 110 17.26 -15.29 7.38
CA VAL A 110 17.83 -14.67 6.19
C VAL A 110 19.34 -14.52 6.34
N ILE A 111 20.03 -14.47 5.22
CA ILE A 111 21.48 -14.24 5.18
C ILE A 111 21.72 -12.81 4.69
N LEU A 112 22.49 -12.06 5.47
CA LEU A 112 23.10 -10.80 5.09
C LEU A 112 24.56 -11.10 4.75
N PRO A 113 24.94 -11.12 3.46
CA PRO A 113 26.32 -11.40 3.08
C PRO A 113 27.25 -10.30 3.58
N ARG A 114 28.51 -10.66 3.85
CA ARG A 114 29.56 -9.70 4.23
C ARG A 114 29.63 -8.54 3.24
N TYR A 115 29.86 -7.36 3.76
CA TYR A 115 29.96 -6.11 3.00
C TYR A 115 28.67 -5.71 2.23
N ASN A 116 27.55 -6.42 2.44
CA ASN A 116 26.28 -6.04 1.86
C ASN A 116 25.41 -5.28 2.87
N GLU A 117 24.59 -4.39 2.34
CA GLU A 117 23.67 -3.58 3.14
C GLU A 117 22.29 -4.24 3.32
N VAL A 118 21.93 -5.24 2.51
CA VAL A 118 20.60 -5.84 2.49
C VAL A 118 20.69 -7.36 2.49
N SER A 119 19.90 -8.00 3.34
CA SER A 119 19.81 -9.46 3.42
C SER A 119 18.97 -10.06 2.27
N SER A 120 19.00 -11.39 2.18
CA SER A 120 17.97 -12.15 1.48
C SER A 120 16.59 -11.87 2.11
N THR A 121 15.51 -12.32 1.44
CA THR A 121 14.14 -12.02 1.85
C THR A 121 13.56 -13.12 2.74
N ALA A 122 13.00 -12.75 3.89
CA ALA A 122 12.03 -13.53 4.64
C ALA A 122 10.62 -13.18 4.17
N GLN A 123 9.65 -14.07 4.36
CA GLN A 123 8.27 -13.85 3.95
C GLN A 123 7.31 -14.20 5.06
N VAL A 124 6.39 -13.28 5.32
CA VAL A 124 5.23 -13.49 6.16
C VAL A 124 4.00 -13.58 5.27
N THR A 125 3.33 -14.71 5.32
CA THR A 125 2.06 -14.90 4.62
C THR A 125 0.91 -14.74 5.60
N LEU A 126 -0.02 -13.86 5.29
CA LEU A 126 -1.23 -13.59 6.06
C LEU A 126 -2.43 -14.21 5.37
N ASN A 127 -3.27 -14.93 6.14
CA ASN A 127 -4.58 -15.40 5.70
C ASN A 127 -5.69 -14.64 6.42
N SER A 128 -6.31 -13.69 5.73
CA SER A 128 -7.35 -12.84 6.32
C SER A 128 -8.65 -13.59 6.66
N GLU A 129 -8.90 -14.78 6.12
CA GLU A 129 -10.07 -15.59 6.48
C GLU A 129 -10.05 -16.06 7.94
N LYS A 130 -8.83 -16.18 8.51
CA LYS A 130 -8.62 -16.59 9.89
C LYS A 130 -8.61 -15.43 10.89
N MET A 131 -8.95 -14.24 10.45
CA MET A 131 -9.08 -13.05 11.29
C MET A 131 -10.55 -12.68 11.44
N PRO A 132 -11.07 -12.39 12.65
CA PRO A 132 -12.40 -11.83 12.82
C PRO A 132 -12.62 -10.54 12.03
N ASP A 133 -13.87 -10.26 11.65
CA ASP A 133 -14.23 -9.04 10.90
C ASP A 133 -14.45 -7.85 11.82
N GLY A 134 -14.15 -6.66 11.31
CA GLY A 134 -14.43 -5.41 12.00
C GLY A 134 -13.35 -4.96 12.97
N GLU A 135 -12.27 -5.75 13.11
CA GLU A 135 -11.17 -5.44 14.01
C GLU A 135 -9.97 -4.84 13.27
N GLN A 136 -9.15 -4.15 14.04
CA GLN A 136 -7.85 -3.65 13.60
C GLN A 136 -6.75 -4.46 14.27
N TYR A 137 -5.86 -4.98 13.47
CA TYR A 137 -4.81 -5.87 13.95
C TYR A 137 -3.43 -5.27 13.74
N LEU A 138 -2.54 -5.52 14.68
CA LEU A 138 -1.14 -5.14 14.62
C LEU A 138 -0.25 -6.39 14.63
N LEU A 139 0.73 -6.44 13.73
CA LEU A 139 1.75 -7.48 13.66
C LEU A 139 3.12 -6.84 13.84
N PRO A 140 3.69 -6.84 15.05
CA PRO A 140 5.04 -6.35 15.29
C PRO A 140 6.06 -7.43 14.94
N ILE A 141 7.00 -7.11 14.04
CA ILE A 141 8.09 -8.00 13.65
C ILE A 141 9.40 -7.40 14.13
N THR A 142 10.22 -8.22 14.80
CA THR A 142 11.53 -7.83 15.32
C THR A 142 12.61 -8.79 14.85
N ILE A 143 13.88 -8.36 14.98
CA ILE A 143 15.04 -9.25 14.89
C ILE A 143 15.12 -10.01 16.21
N GLU A 144 15.04 -11.35 16.14
CA GLU A 144 15.17 -12.23 17.30
C GLU A 144 16.63 -12.54 17.62
N GLN A 145 17.43 -12.78 16.58
CA GLN A 145 18.81 -13.21 16.72
C GLN A 145 19.65 -12.80 15.51
N ILE A 146 20.90 -12.45 15.78
CA ILE A 146 21.96 -12.25 14.79
C ILE A 146 23.06 -13.25 15.11
N LYS A 147 23.54 -14.00 14.13
CA LYS A 147 24.67 -14.93 14.22
C LYS A 147 25.72 -14.59 13.17
N GLY A 148 26.97 -14.93 13.45
CA GLY A 148 28.11 -14.74 12.53
C GLY A 148 29.08 -13.64 12.95
N ASP A 149 28.62 -12.72 13.82
CA ASP A 149 29.44 -11.69 14.46
C ASP A 149 28.89 -11.43 15.86
N ASP A 150 29.61 -11.77 16.89
CA ASP A 150 29.18 -11.63 18.30
C ASP A 150 29.05 -10.15 18.72
N ALA A 151 29.68 -9.24 18.00
CA ALA A 151 29.57 -7.81 18.23
C ALA A 151 28.39 -7.17 17.50
N ALA A 152 27.73 -7.89 16.58
CA ALA A 152 26.60 -7.38 15.82
C ALA A 152 25.39 -7.12 16.73
N GLN A 153 24.71 -6.01 16.50
CA GLN A 153 23.58 -5.57 17.31
C GLN A 153 22.43 -5.02 16.46
N THR A 154 21.25 -4.97 17.04
CA THR A 154 20.11 -4.29 16.43
C THR A 154 20.21 -2.78 16.65
N SER A 155 19.75 -2.02 15.66
CA SER A 155 19.64 -0.56 15.78
C SER A 155 18.53 -0.19 16.79
N ASP A 156 18.71 0.90 17.51
CA ASP A 156 17.66 1.47 18.36
C ASP A 156 16.47 1.98 17.50
N GLU A 157 16.78 2.43 16.30
CA GLU A 157 15.77 2.89 15.33
C GLU A 157 15.56 1.85 14.24
N GLY A 158 14.29 1.53 13.95
CA GLY A 158 13.93 0.58 12.90
C GLY A 158 14.17 -0.88 13.28
N ASN A 159 14.24 -1.20 14.57
CA ASN A 159 14.33 -2.57 15.09
C ASN A 159 12.97 -3.29 15.15
N VAL A 160 11.88 -2.56 14.99
CA VAL A 160 10.52 -3.10 14.92
C VAL A 160 9.83 -2.65 13.64
N TYR A 161 9.31 -3.61 12.90
CA TYR A 161 8.46 -3.35 11.75
C TYR A 161 7.01 -3.63 12.13
N TYR A 162 6.23 -2.57 12.25
CA TYR A 162 4.81 -2.64 12.55
C TYR A 162 4.00 -2.75 11.28
N ILE A 163 3.12 -3.75 11.21
CA ILE A 163 2.17 -3.93 10.13
C ILE A 163 0.76 -3.85 10.70
N LEU A 164 -0.01 -2.87 10.26
CA LEU A 164 -1.38 -2.63 10.67
C LEU A 164 -2.34 -3.18 9.62
N PHE A 165 -3.24 -4.05 10.05
CA PHE A 165 -4.30 -4.60 9.21
C PHE A 165 -5.65 -4.06 9.65
N ASN A 166 -6.35 -3.44 8.72
CA ASN A 166 -7.75 -3.06 8.87
C ASN A 166 -8.60 -4.10 8.13
N LYS A 167 -9.20 -5.05 8.88
CA LYS A 167 -10.08 -6.03 8.29
C LYS A 167 -11.53 -5.55 8.36
N ARG A 168 -12.06 -5.24 7.20
CA ARG A 168 -13.47 -4.94 7.01
C ARG A 168 -13.97 -5.70 5.80
N VAL A 169 -14.45 -6.92 6.02
CA VAL A 169 -15.09 -7.67 4.95
C VAL A 169 -16.40 -6.96 4.59
N LEU A 170 -16.43 -6.45 3.40
CA LEU A 170 -17.67 -5.93 2.85
C LEU A 170 -18.54 -7.13 2.48
N PRO A 171 -19.85 -7.11 2.80
CA PRO A 171 -20.75 -8.13 2.32
C PRO A 171 -20.64 -8.20 0.79
N PRO A 172 -20.83 -9.39 0.19
CA PRO A 172 -20.78 -9.56 -1.25
C PRO A 172 -21.54 -8.41 -1.93
N ALA A 173 -20.89 -7.74 -2.87
CA ALA A 173 -21.46 -6.61 -3.54
C ALA A 173 -22.73 -7.07 -4.28
N GLN A 174 -23.89 -6.77 -3.73
CA GLN A 174 -25.12 -6.86 -4.47
C GLN A 174 -25.09 -5.71 -5.48
N LEU A 175 -25.01 -6.06 -6.74
CA LEU A 175 -25.17 -5.07 -7.79
C LEU A 175 -26.59 -4.48 -7.66
N LEU A 176 -26.68 -3.17 -7.55
CA LEU A 176 -27.96 -2.50 -7.60
C LEU A 176 -28.61 -2.77 -8.96
N ASP A 177 -29.91 -3.05 -8.93
CA ASP A 177 -30.70 -3.06 -10.15
C ASP A 177 -30.65 -1.68 -10.78
N ARG A 178 -30.32 -1.64 -12.06
CA ARG A 178 -30.14 -0.41 -12.83
C ARG A 178 -31.36 -0.05 -13.67
N GLU A 179 -32.46 -0.76 -13.49
CA GLU A 179 -33.72 -0.42 -14.15
C GLU A 179 -34.13 1.00 -13.80
N GLY A 180 -34.41 1.81 -14.81
CA GLY A 180 -34.77 3.21 -14.66
C GLY A 180 -33.63 4.19 -14.45
N TRP A 181 -32.36 3.71 -14.30
CA TRP A 181 -31.23 4.62 -14.21
C TRP A 181 -31.00 5.38 -15.50
N LYS A 182 -30.57 6.63 -15.36
CA LYS A 182 -30.28 7.52 -16.49
C LYS A 182 -28.96 8.24 -16.28
N VAL A 183 -28.21 8.43 -17.35
CA VAL A 183 -27.13 9.42 -17.37
C VAL A 183 -27.78 10.77 -17.60
N VAL A 184 -27.76 11.64 -16.59
CA VAL A 184 -28.37 12.98 -16.68
C VAL A 184 -27.36 14.03 -17.10
N HIS A 185 -26.07 13.76 -16.90
CA HIS A 185 -25.00 14.60 -17.39
C HIS A 185 -23.73 13.79 -17.63
N CYS A 186 -22.99 14.20 -18.64
CA CYS A 186 -21.65 13.68 -18.94
C CYS A 186 -20.83 14.85 -19.51
N THR A 187 -19.57 14.96 -19.09
CA THR A 187 -18.71 16.07 -19.55
C THR A 187 -18.34 15.99 -21.01
N SER A 188 -18.28 14.79 -21.56
CA SER A 188 -17.92 14.57 -22.97
C SER A 188 -18.33 13.17 -23.42
N GLU A 189 -18.81 13.05 -24.63
CA GLU A 189 -19.06 11.76 -25.30
C GLU A 189 -18.68 11.86 -26.77
N TYR A 190 -18.19 10.74 -27.29
CA TYR A 190 -17.87 10.64 -28.70
C TYR A 190 -19.04 9.99 -29.45
N THR A 191 -19.73 10.80 -30.23
CA THR A 191 -20.90 10.36 -31.00
C THR A 191 -20.58 10.44 -32.50
N PRO A 192 -19.87 9.44 -33.06
CA PRO A 192 -19.55 9.44 -34.48
C PRO A 192 -20.80 9.14 -35.29
N GLY A 193 -21.56 10.14 -35.73
CA GLY A 193 -22.66 10.13 -36.69
C GLY A 193 -23.47 8.82 -36.89
N GLU A 194 -24.57 8.91 -37.59
CA GLU A 194 -25.42 7.77 -37.94
C GLU A 194 -24.63 6.71 -38.73
N GLY A 195 -24.34 5.57 -38.13
CA GLY A 195 -23.64 4.46 -38.77
C GLY A 195 -22.72 3.64 -37.87
N ASN A 196 -22.38 4.11 -36.72
CA ASN A 196 -21.65 3.32 -35.73
C ASN A 196 -22.35 3.37 -34.36
N PRO A 197 -23.51 2.69 -34.20
CA PRO A 197 -24.38 2.79 -33.02
C PRO A 197 -23.79 2.15 -31.75
N LYS A 198 -22.60 1.57 -31.81
CA LYS A 198 -22.09 0.72 -30.72
C LYS A 198 -21.07 1.41 -29.83
N THR A 199 -20.72 2.66 -30.08
CA THR A 199 -19.55 3.22 -29.40
C THR A 199 -19.70 4.71 -29.09
N GLY A 200 -19.27 5.08 -27.89
CA GLY A 200 -19.00 6.45 -27.51
C GLY A 200 -20.07 7.14 -26.67
N TRP A 201 -21.26 6.60 -26.58
CA TRP A 201 -22.38 7.22 -25.92
C TRP A 201 -22.34 7.05 -24.40
N ALA A 202 -22.65 8.11 -23.67
CA ALA A 202 -22.71 8.08 -22.21
C ALA A 202 -23.73 7.06 -21.68
N LYS A 203 -24.88 6.91 -22.35
CA LYS A 203 -25.92 5.93 -22.00
C LYS A 203 -25.44 4.48 -22.02
N ASP A 204 -24.43 4.16 -22.84
CA ASP A 204 -23.94 2.79 -23.01
C ASP A 204 -23.24 2.24 -21.76
N VAL A 205 -22.84 3.11 -20.80
CA VAL A 205 -22.27 2.66 -19.51
C VAL A 205 -23.29 1.96 -18.61
N LEU A 206 -24.60 2.08 -18.92
CA LEU A 206 -25.68 1.48 -18.13
C LEU A 206 -26.34 0.29 -18.78
N ASP A 207 -26.07 -0.01 -20.05
CA ASP A 207 -26.76 -1.03 -20.85
C ASP A 207 -26.38 -2.48 -20.52
N GLY A 208 -25.28 -2.67 -19.77
CA GLY A 208 -24.80 -4.01 -19.40
C GLY A 208 -24.14 -4.78 -20.55
N ASN A 209 -23.99 -4.19 -21.70
CA ASN A 209 -23.43 -4.83 -22.89
C ASN A 209 -21.90 -4.56 -22.96
N PRO A 210 -21.05 -5.57 -22.82
CA PRO A 210 -19.60 -5.37 -22.89
C PRO A 210 -19.08 -4.98 -24.29
N ALA A 211 -19.91 -5.07 -25.34
CA ALA A 211 -19.56 -4.66 -26.69
C ALA A 211 -19.82 -3.17 -26.95
N SER A 212 -20.63 -2.53 -26.13
CA SER A 212 -20.85 -1.09 -26.12
C SER A 212 -19.95 -0.45 -25.06
N TYR A 213 -19.57 0.79 -25.27
CA TYR A 213 -18.70 1.51 -24.33
C TYR A 213 -18.83 3.01 -24.52
N TRP A 214 -18.57 3.74 -23.48
CA TRP A 214 -18.39 5.17 -23.57
C TRP A 214 -16.93 5.53 -23.87
N THR A 215 -16.75 6.62 -24.62
CA THR A 215 -15.47 7.31 -24.72
C THR A 215 -15.70 8.82 -24.81
N TYR A 216 -14.77 9.60 -24.27
CA TYR A 216 -14.81 11.05 -24.43
C TYR A 216 -14.58 11.46 -25.90
N ASN A 217 -15.03 12.65 -26.26
CA ASN A 217 -14.75 13.18 -27.59
C ASN A 217 -13.27 13.60 -27.69
N PHE A 218 -12.52 12.86 -28.49
CA PHE A 218 -11.10 13.11 -28.79
C PHE A 218 -10.86 13.65 -30.20
N LYS A 219 -11.93 13.87 -31.00
CA LYS A 219 -11.85 14.36 -32.37
C LYS A 219 -12.57 15.70 -32.53
N ALA A 220 -11.83 16.73 -32.86
CA ALA A 220 -12.36 18.07 -33.11
C ALA A 220 -13.39 18.12 -34.24
N SER A 221 -13.36 17.17 -35.19
CA SER A 221 -14.33 17.05 -36.30
C SER A 221 -15.74 16.61 -35.86
N VAL A 222 -15.87 16.07 -34.63
CA VAL A 222 -17.15 15.58 -34.09
C VAL A 222 -17.75 16.58 -33.11
N GLY A 223 -16.94 17.42 -32.50
CA GLY A 223 -17.35 18.41 -31.51
C GLY A 223 -16.18 18.90 -30.67
N PRO A 224 -16.40 19.72 -29.66
CA PRO A 224 -15.33 20.20 -28.80
C PRO A 224 -14.57 19.03 -28.14
N VAL A 225 -13.26 19.06 -28.26
CA VAL A 225 -12.39 18.11 -27.53
C VAL A 225 -12.33 18.53 -26.08
N VAL A 226 -12.72 17.63 -25.19
CA VAL A 226 -12.66 17.83 -23.74
C VAL A 226 -11.62 16.90 -23.16
N TYR A 227 -10.70 17.46 -22.38
CA TYR A 227 -9.66 16.67 -21.73
C TYR A 227 -10.14 16.25 -20.32
N VAL A 228 -9.65 16.79 -19.28
CA VAL A 228 -9.98 16.44 -17.90
C VAL A 228 -10.48 17.66 -17.12
N PRO A 229 -11.33 17.49 -16.11
CA PRO A 229 -11.89 16.26 -15.58
C PRO A 229 -13.04 15.67 -16.40
N LEU A 230 -13.10 14.34 -16.48
CA LEU A 230 -14.19 13.60 -17.10
C LEU A 230 -15.06 12.98 -16.01
N TYR A 231 -16.37 13.20 -16.07
CA TYR A 231 -17.31 12.64 -15.10
C TYR A 231 -18.68 12.38 -15.69
N PHE A 232 -19.45 11.54 -14.98
CA PHE A 232 -20.87 11.30 -15.22
C PHE A 232 -21.68 11.68 -14.00
N VAL A 233 -22.92 12.04 -14.25
CA VAL A 233 -23.96 12.15 -13.22
C VAL A 233 -25.08 11.17 -13.58
N PHE A 234 -25.38 10.28 -12.64
CA PHE A 234 -26.45 9.31 -12.78
C PHE A 234 -27.64 9.71 -11.93
N ASP A 235 -28.84 9.65 -12.50
CA ASP A 235 -30.08 9.60 -11.74
C ASP A 235 -30.46 8.12 -11.55
N MET A 236 -30.50 7.66 -10.31
CA MET A 236 -30.83 6.28 -9.96
C MET A 236 -32.32 6.09 -9.71
N GLY A 237 -33.15 7.16 -9.87
CA GLY A 237 -34.61 7.13 -9.71
C GLY A 237 -35.08 6.98 -8.27
N LYS A 238 -34.20 6.71 -7.32
CA LYS A 238 -34.48 6.56 -5.89
C LYS A 238 -33.22 6.81 -5.05
N GLU A 239 -33.43 7.11 -3.79
CA GLU A 239 -32.33 7.19 -2.83
C GLU A 239 -31.77 5.79 -2.57
N VAL A 240 -30.44 5.63 -2.71
CA VAL A 240 -29.74 4.37 -2.49
C VAL A 240 -28.41 4.61 -1.78
N THR A 241 -28.01 3.65 -0.95
CA THR A 241 -26.68 3.66 -0.35
C THR A 241 -25.70 2.96 -1.27
N VAL A 242 -24.76 3.71 -1.84
CA VAL A 242 -23.70 3.19 -2.69
C VAL A 242 -22.46 2.91 -1.82
N ARG A 243 -21.98 1.67 -1.81
CA ARG A 243 -20.78 1.26 -1.08
C ARG A 243 -19.55 1.10 -1.99
N GLY A 244 -19.76 1.02 -3.29
CA GLY A 244 -18.70 0.86 -4.26
C GLY A 244 -19.23 1.00 -5.68
N VAL A 245 -18.31 1.16 -6.62
CA VAL A 245 -18.60 1.24 -8.04
C VAL A 245 -17.72 0.21 -8.75
N ARG A 246 -18.34 -0.63 -9.60
CA ARG A 246 -17.62 -1.50 -10.51
C ARG A 246 -17.52 -0.83 -11.87
N ILE A 247 -16.30 -0.64 -12.34
CA ILE A 247 -16.03 -0.14 -13.69
C ILE A 247 -15.45 -1.29 -14.50
N THR A 248 -16.11 -1.61 -15.61
CA THR A 248 -15.59 -2.61 -16.57
C THR A 248 -14.89 -1.86 -17.69
N ALA A 249 -13.59 -2.03 -17.79
CA ALA A 249 -12.83 -1.50 -18.91
C ALA A 249 -13.14 -2.26 -20.19
N ARG A 250 -13.07 -1.57 -21.32
CA ARG A 250 -13.14 -2.23 -22.62
C ARG A 250 -11.95 -3.18 -22.79
N THR A 251 -12.22 -4.40 -23.18
CA THR A 251 -11.21 -5.36 -23.63
C THR A 251 -11.05 -5.26 -25.16
N TYR A 252 -9.82 -5.08 -25.62
CA TYR A 252 -9.48 -5.09 -27.04
C TYR A 252 -9.32 -6.52 -27.56
#